data_d06519c8e1948f5c7662fb2869fea9c3
#
_entry.id   d06519c8e1948f5c7662fb2869fea9c3
#
_cell.length_a   1.000
_cell.length_b   1.000
_cell.length_c   1.000
_cell.angle_alpha   90.00
_cell.angle_beta   90.00
_cell.angle_gamma   90.00
#
_symmetry.space_group_name_H-M   'P 1'
#
loop_
_entity.id
_entity.type
_entity.pdbx_description
1 polymer ?
#
loop_
_entity_poly.entity_id
_entity_poly.type
_entity_poly.pdbx_seq_one_letter_code
_entity_poly.pdbx_strand_id
1 'polypeptide(L)'
;ETIATAIRIGNPASWDQAVAAQVGSKGLIDSVTDKEILSAYRLVAAKEGIFVEPSSAAGIAGLIKLKALKKLPKDKTIVVTVTGNGLKDVQWVLNSSTKPIIIPVDVKKAAKVIGLK
;
A
#
# COMPACT_ATOMS: atom_id res chain seq x y z
N GLU A 1 -2.47 -0.05 -16.87
CA GLU A 1 -1.86 -1.13 -16.08
C GLU A 1 -1.32 -0.59 -14.76
N THR A 2 -1.45 -1.33 -13.67
CA THR A 2 -0.91 -1.01 -12.35
C THR A 2 -0.67 -2.30 -11.55
N ILE A 3 0.26 -2.25 -10.59
CA ILE A 3 0.47 -3.31 -9.60
C ILE A 3 -0.71 -3.46 -8.62
N ALA A 4 -1.50 -2.42 -8.46
CA ALA A 4 -2.66 -2.40 -7.57
C ALA A 4 -3.86 -3.12 -8.22
N THR A 5 -3.83 -4.46 -8.18
CA THR A 5 -4.77 -5.34 -8.92
C THR A 5 -6.23 -5.04 -8.61
N ALA A 6 -6.57 -4.75 -7.36
CA ALA A 6 -7.95 -4.50 -6.93
C ALA A 6 -8.55 -3.19 -7.48
N ILE A 7 -7.73 -2.25 -7.96
CA ILE A 7 -8.18 -1.01 -8.63
C ILE A 7 -7.88 -0.99 -10.12
N ARG A 8 -7.48 -2.12 -10.71
CA ARG A 8 -7.27 -2.27 -12.16
C ARG A 8 -8.60 -2.46 -12.87
N ILE A 9 -9.46 -1.45 -12.80
CA ILE A 9 -10.82 -1.48 -13.36
C ILE A 9 -10.98 -0.29 -14.27
N GLY A 10 -11.08 -0.56 -15.59
CA GLY A 10 -11.20 0.49 -16.62
C GLY A 10 -12.58 1.15 -16.70
N ASN A 11 -13.62 0.48 -16.22
CA ASN A 11 -14.98 1.01 -16.18
C ASN A 11 -15.65 0.65 -14.83
N PRO A 12 -15.42 1.44 -13.78
CA PRO A 12 -16.00 1.15 -12.47
C PRO A 12 -17.52 1.34 -12.45
N ALA A 13 -18.22 0.38 -11.82
CA ALA A 13 -19.67 0.35 -11.77
C ALA A 13 -20.30 1.56 -11.07
N SER A 14 -19.58 2.18 -10.12
CA SER A 14 -20.07 3.31 -9.32
C SER A 14 -19.43 4.64 -9.74
N TRP A 15 -19.13 4.81 -11.04
CA TRP A 15 -18.48 6.02 -11.55
C TRP A 15 -19.25 7.29 -11.21
N ASP A 16 -20.54 7.33 -11.52
CA ASP A 16 -21.38 8.52 -11.32
C ASP A 16 -21.48 8.90 -9.84
N GLN A 17 -21.58 7.90 -8.95
CA GLN A 17 -21.61 8.13 -7.51
C GLN A 17 -20.28 8.70 -7.00
N ALA A 18 -19.15 8.21 -7.53
CA ALA A 18 -17.82 8.71 -7.15
C ALA A 18 -17.65 10.17 -7.60
N VAL A 19 -18.06 10.51 -8.81
CA VAL A 19 -18.03 11.89 -9.33
C VAL A 19 -18.94 12.79 -8.52
N ALA A 20 -20.17 12.35 -8.24
CA ALA A 20 -21.12 13.12 -7.40
C ALA A 20 -20.56 13.37 -5.99
N ALA A 21 -19.94 12.36 -5.39
CA ALA A 21 -19.30 12.50 -4.08
C ALA A 21 -18.13 13.51 -4.12
N GLN A 22 -17.31 13.46 -5.14
CA GLN A 22 -16.19 14.39 -5.34
C GLN A 22 -16.70 15.84 -5.46
N VAL A 23 -17.72 16.07 -6.28
CA VAL A 23 -18.32 17.41 -6.49
C VAL A 23 -18.98 17.90 -5.20
N GLY A 24 -19.83 17.07 -4.58
CA GLY A 24 -20.59 17.45 -3.37
C GLY A 24 -19.69 17.74 -2.16
N SER A 25 -18.59 17.00 -2.01
CA SER A 25 -17.63 17.21 -0.92
C SER A 25 -16.56 18.28 -1.24
N LYS A 26 -16.50 18.78 -2.47
CA LYS A 26 -15.38 19.57 -2.99
C LYS A 26 -14.04 18.83 -2.81
N GLY A 27 -14.09 17.51 -2.90
CA GLY A 27 -12.97 16.62 -2.74
C GLY A 27 -12.11 16.51 -3.98
N LEU A 28 -11.14 15.60 -3.94
CA LEU A 28 -10.19 15.36 -5.03
C LEU A 28 -10.21 13.88 -5.41
N ILE A 29 -10.31 13.60 -6.70
CA ILE A 29 -9.96 12.32 -7.29
C ILE A 29 -8.67 12.57 -8.08
N ASP A 30 -7.60 11.82 -7.75
CA ASP A 30 -6.29 11.98 -8.39
C ASP A 30 -5.65 10.60 -8.59
N SER A 31 -4.53 10.55 -9.27
CA SER A 31 -3.77 9.33 -9.53
C SER A 31 -2.42 9.36 -8.83
N VAL A 32 -1.89 8.18 -8.58
CA VAL A 32 -0.53 7.94 -8.10
C VAL A 32 0.14 6.89 -8.98
N THR A 33 1.45 6.93 -9.04
CA THR A 33 2.25 5.95 -9.78
C THR A 33 2.46 4.67 -8.96
N ASP A 34 2.76 3.56 -9.62
CA ASP A 34 3.13 2.31 -8.96
C ASP A 34 4.31 2.47 -8.01
N LYS A 35 5.28 3.32 -8.36
CA LYS A 35 6.43 3.64 -7.50
C LYS A 35 5.99 4.32 -6.19
N GLU A 36 5.05 5.25 -6.27
CA GLU A 36 4.49 5.94 -5.10
C GLU A 36 3.68 4.97 -4.24
N ILE A 37 2.86 4.10 -4.86
CA ILE A 37 2.11 3.05 -4.17
C ILE A 37 3.06 2.12 -3.40
N LEU A 38 4.11 1.62 -4.04
CA LEU A 38 5.09 0.74 -3.41
C LEU A 38 5.84 1.40 -2.25
N SER A 39 6.17 2.67 -2.41
CA SER A 39 6.82 3.43 -1.36
C SER A 39 5.91 3.55 -0.13
N ALA A 40 4.64 3.91 -0.33
CA ALA A 40 3.64 3.99 0.73
C ALA A 40 3.36 2.63 1.38
N TYR A 41 3.21 1.58 0.59
CA TYR A 41 3.03 0.19 1.03
C TYR A 41 4.11 -0.25 2.02
N ARG A 42 5.39 -0.05 1.64
CA ARG A 42 6.52 -0.41 2.49
C ARG A 42 6.61 0.48 3.74
N LEU A 43 6.31 1.77 3.60
CA LEU A 43 6.33 2.72 4.70
C LEU A 43 5.33 2.34 5.79
N VAL A 44 4.10 2.01 5.42
CA VAL A 44 3.04 1.62 6.37
C VAL A 44 3.40 0.33 7.09
N ALA A 45 3.87 -0.68 6.37
CA ALA A 45 4.32 -1.92 6.98
C ALA A 45 5.50 -1.71 7.95
N ALA A 46 6.48 -0.90 7.56
CA ALA A 46 7.70 -0.68 8.35
C ALA A 46 7.49 0.24 9.56
N LYS A 47 6.59 1.21 9.48
CA LYS A 47 6.41 2.22 10.53
C LYS A 47 5.23 1.94 11.45
N GLU A 48 4.16 1.38 10.90
CA GLU A 48 2.90 1.16 11.62
C GLU A 48 2.62 -0.34 11.87
N GLY A 49 3.40 -1.25 11.26
CA GLY A 49 3.15 -2.68 11.35
C GLY A 49 1.85 -3.12 10.64
N ILE A 50 1.27 -2.27 9.79
CA ILE A 50 0.01 -2.55 9.11
C ILE A 50 0.30 -3.10 7.72
N PHE A 51 -0.15 -4.34 7.48
CA PHE A 51 0.04 -5.04 6.22
C PHE A 51 -1.20 -4.91 5.34
N VAL A 52 -1.10 -4.10 4.29
CA VAL A 52 -2.18 -3.80 3.34
C VAL A 52 -1.86 -4.31 1.93
N GLU A 53 -2.85 -4.45 1.08
CA GLU A 53 -2.62 -4.67 -0.35
C GLU A 53 -2.15 -3.38 -1.06
N PRO A 54 -1.50 -3.46 -2.23
CA PRO A 54 -1.03 -2.27 -2.96
C PRO A 54 -2.13 -1.23 -3.25
N SER A 55 -3.33 -1.66 -3.61
CA SER A 55 -4.48 -0.77 -3.85
C SER A 55 -4.89 0.04 -2.62
N SER A 56 -4.82 -0.55 -1.43
CA SER A 56 -5.08 0.17 -0.18
C SER A 56 -3.99 1.19 0.16
N ALA A 57 -2.76 0.97 -0.27
CA ALA A 57 -1.67 1.92 -0.09
C ALA A 57 -1.78 3.15 -1.01
N ALA A 58 -2.60 3.09 -2.07
CA ALA A 58 -2.75 4.20 -3.01
C ALA A 58 -3.25 5.49 -2.35
N GLY A 59 -4.18 5.39 -1.38
CA GLY A 59 -4.66 6.55 -0.62
C GLY A 59 -3.55 7.22 0.20
N ILE A 60 -2.69 6.43 0.81
CA ILE A 60 -1.54 6.92 1.58
C ILE A 60 -0.49 7.54 0.65
N ALA A 61 -0.25 6.93 -0.51
CA ALA A 61 0.61 7.50 -1.54
C ALA A 61 0.09 8.88 -2.00
N GLY A 62 -1.22 9.02 -2.17
CA GLY A 62 -1.88 10.29 -2.49
C GLY A 62 -1.65 11.37 -1.42
N LEU A 63 -1.74 11.01 -0.14
CA LEU A 63 -1.44 11.95 0.96
C LEU A 63 0.03 12.38 0.97
N ILE A 64 0.96 11.46 0.74
CA ILE A 64 2.39 11.77 0.64
C ILE A 64 2.64 12.73 -0.52
N LYS A 65 2.03 12.47 -1.69
CA LYS A 65 2.08 13.34 -2.86
C LYS A 65 1.53 14.73 -2.55
N LEU A 66 0.35 14.85 -1.93
CA LEU A 66 -0.24 16.13 -1.55
C LEU A 66 0.62 16.89 -0.55
N LYS A 67 1.26 16.19 0.40
CA LYS A 67 2.20 16.80 1.35
C LYS A 67 3.41 17.38 0.62
N ALA A 68 4.01 16.63 -0.30
CA ALA A 68 5.14 17.11 -1.10
C ALA A 68 4.79 18.34 -1.95
N LEU A 69 3.57 18.40 -2.47
CA LEU A 69 3.03 19.53 -3.23
C LEU A 69 2.55 20.70 -2.35
N LYS A 70 2.67 20.60 -1.01
CA LYS A 70 2.15 21.58 -0.03
C LYS A 70 0.64 21.84 -0.15
N LYS A 71 -0.11 20.84 -0.62
CA LYS A 71 -1.58 20.88 -0.80
C LYS A 71 -2.35 20.13 0.30
N LEU A 72 -1.64 19.51 1.25
CA LEU A 72 -2.29 18.85 2.37
C LEU A 72 -2.90 19.89 3.31
N PRO A 73 -4.17 19.73 3.74
CA PRO A 73 -4.80 20.63 4.70
C PRO A 73 -4.00 20.70 6.00
N LYS A 74 -3.80 21.90 6.52
CA LYS A 74 -3.16 22.12 7.83
C LYS A 74 -4.22 22.02 8.94
N ASP A 75 -3.78 21.57 10.10
CA ASP A 75 -4.58 21.53 11.34
C ASP A 75 -5.89 20.75 11.16
N LYS A 76 -5.84 19.65 10.41
CA LYS A 76 -6.98 18.75 10.18
C LYS A 76 -6.63 17.33 10.59
N THR A 77 -7.60 16.62 11.12
CA THR A 77 -7.54 15.17 11.29
C THR A 77 -7.82 14.52 9.94
N ILE A 78 -6.91 13.66 9.50
CA ILE A 78 -7.04 12.94 8.23
C ILE A 78 -7.28 11.47 8.56
N VAL A 79 -8.38 10.92 8.09
CA VAL A 79 -8.70 9.49 8.21
C VAL A 79 -8.49 8.83 6.86
N VAL A 80 -7.74 7.73 6.85
CA VAL A 80 -7.50 6.92 5.63
C VAL A 80 -8.11 5.55 5.81
N THR A 81 -9.02 5.17 4.94
CA THR A 81 -9.57 3.82 4.92
C THR A 81 -8.63 2.90 4.16
N VAL A 82 -7.98 1.98 4.87
CA VAL A 82 -7.20 0.90 4.27
C VAL A 82 -8.11 -0.32 4.09
N THR A 83 -8.57 -0.54 2.87
CA THR A 83 -9.69 -1.42 2.54
C THR A 83 -9.31 -2.89 2.45
N GLY A 84 -8.10 -3.23 1.99
CA GLY A 84 -7.67 -4.59 1.73
C GLY A 84 -6.42 -4.98 2.52
N ASN A 85 -6.48 -6.18 3.13
CA ASN A 85 -5.31 -6.79 3.77
C ASN A 85 -4.31 -7.27 2.70
N GLY A 86 -3.01 -7.24 3.01
CA GLY A 86 -1.94 -7.63 2.08
C GLY A 86 -2.04 -9.08 1.59
N LEU A 87 -2.66 -9.97 2.36
CA LEU A 87 -2.88 -11.37 1.95
C LEU A 87 -3.89 -11.52 0.79
N LYS A 88 -4.60 -10.47 0.42
CA LYS A 88 -5.46 -10.49 -0.79
C LYS A 88 -4.65 -10.50 -2.08
N ASP A 89 -3.42 -10.00 -2.05
CA ASP A 89 -2.50 -10.01 -3.20
C ASP A 89 -1.23 -10.81 -2.89
N VAL A 90 -1.42 -12.09 -2.61
CA VAL A 90 -0.35 -13.03 -2.20
C VAL A 90 0.76 -13.10 -3.25
N GLN A 91 0.42 -13.09 -4.53
CA GLN A 91 1.40 -13.19 -5.60
C GLN A 91 2.37 -12.01 -5.60
N TRP A 92 1.86 -10.81 -5.36
CA TRP A 92 2.69 -9.61 -5.19
C TRP A 92 3.65 -9.75 -3.99
N VAL A 93 3.14 -10.21 -2.86
CA VAL A 93 3.95 -10.42 -1.64
C VAL A 93 5.10 -11.40 -1.90
N LEU A 94 4.78 -12.56 -2.49
CA LEU A 94 5.78 -13.59 -2.80
C LEU A 94 6.88 -13.08 -3.77
N ASN A 95 6.48 -12.29 -4.77
CA ASN A 95 7.42 -11.75 -5.76
C ASN A 95 8.29 -10.62 -5.21
N SER A 96 7.82 -9.89 -4.19
CA SER A 96 8.50 -8.74 -3.60
C SER A 96 9.23 -9.03 -2.29
N SER A 97 9.00 -10.21 -1.71
CA SER A 97 9.61 -10.63 -0.46
C SER A 97 10.98 -11.28 -0.66
N THR A 98 11.82 -11.17 0.38
CA THR A 98 13.07 -11.92 0.42
C THR A 98 12.77 -13.42 0.44
N LYS A 99 13.45 -14.18 -0.42
CA LYS A 99 13.29 -15.64 -0.44
C LYS A 99 13.72 -16.23 0.91
N PRO A 100 12.92 -17.17 1.47
CA PRO A 100 13.28 -17.82 2.71
C PRO A 100 14.59 -18.63 2.54
N ILE A 101 15.43 -18.60 3.55
CA ILE A 101 16.64 -19.43 3.61
C ILE A 101 16.23 -20.82 4.08
N ILE A 102 16.41 -21.82 3.23
CA ILE A 102 16.11 -23.22 3.57
C ILE A 102 17.34 -23.80 4.26
N ILE A 103 17.14 -24.33 5.45
CA ILE A 103 18.16 -24.99 6.25
C ILE A 103 17.67 -26.38 6.69
N PRO A 104 18.58 -27.36 6.88
CA PRO A 104 18.21 -28.63 7.53
C PRO A 104 17.77 -28.39 8.98
N VAL A 105 17.05 -29.36 9.55
CA VAL A 105 16.68 -29.34 10.97
C VAL A 105 17.93 -29.54 11.83
N ASP A 106 18.67 -28.45 12.05
CA ASP A 106 19.95 -28.43 12.76
C ASP A 106 20.08 -27.09 13.51
N VAL A 107 20.18 -27.15 14.84
CA VAL A 107 20.23 -25.98 15.71
C VAL A 107 21.46 -25.10 15.42
N LYS A 108 22.64 -25.72 15.20
CA LYS A 108 23.89 -24.98 14.92
C LYS A 108 23.82 -24.24 13.59
N LYS A 109 23.23 -24.86 12.56
CA LYS A 109 23.04 -24.21 11.26
C LYS A 109 22.03 -23.09 11.36
N ALA A 110 20.92 -23.29 12.08
CA ALA A 110 19.95 -22.24 12.35
C ALA A 110 20.59 -21.04 13.05
N ALA A 111 21.30 -21.27 14.15
CA ALA A 111 22.01 -20.23 14.90
C ALA A 111 22.95 -19.41 14.00
N LYS A 112 23.76 -20.11 13.17
CA LYS A 112 24.68 -19.47 12.24
C LYS A 112 23.97 -18.56 11.24
N VAL A 113 22.84 -19.00 10.67
CA VAL A 113 22.09 -18.25 9.65
C VAL A 113 21.48 -16.97 10.23
N ILE A 114 21.04 -16.98 11.50
CA ILE A 114 20.49 -15.79 12.19
C ILE A 114 21.56 -14.97 12.91
N GLY A 115 22.85 -15.27 12.72
CA GLY A 115 23.96 -14.50 13.28
C GLY A 115 24.27 -14.76 14.75
N LEU A 116 23.73 -15.82 15.34
CA LEU A 116 24.11 -16.28 16.67
C LEU A 116 25.39 -17.11 16.58
N LYS A 117 26.28 -16.91 17.57
CA LYS A 117 27.55 -17.66 17.71
C LYS A 117 27.34 -18.92 18.54
#